data_df46504fe2d426385ff00295d8b0e101
#
_entry.id   df46504fe2d426385ff00295d8b0e101
#
_cell.length_a   1.000
_cell.length_b   1.000
_cell.length_c   1.000
_cell.angle_alpha   90.00
_cell.angle_beta   90.00
_cell.angle_gamma   90.00
#
_symmetry.space_group_name_H-M   'P 1'
#
loop_
_entity.id
_entity.type
_entity.pdbx_description
1 polymer ?
#
loop_
_entity_poly.entity_id
_entity_poly.type
_entity_poly.pdbx_seq_one_letter_code
_entity_poly.pdbx_strand_id
1 'polypeptide(L)'
;SGLVLAEHPNGRQILAIIAGFIGVIFIVQPGGSEVDWLGAGAALFGCLMFAALAIQTRRMSVSESTELMLLTGSALILLVSALAAPFLWIQPSANEFALMLLLGLIGLGGQYFLTNGFKYAPVYIVGALEYSTLGWAAFYGWVIFHDLPTATVIAGALLVVGSGLVVLVSEPGKQN
;
A
#
# COMPACT_ATOMS: atom_id res chain seq x y z
N SER A 1 -13.19 6.25 1.67
CA SER A 1 -14.20 5.39 1.01
C SER A 1 -15.63 5.81 1.37
N GLY A 2 -15.94 6.17 2.62
CA GLY A 2 -17.28 6.56 3.06
C GLY A 2 -17.92 7.72 2.28
N LEU A 3 -17.16 8.76 1.96
CA LEU A 3 -17.65 9.92 1.18
C LEU A 3 -17.91 9.60 -0.29
N VAL A 4 -17.30 8.53 -0.83
CA VAL A 4 -17.33 8.22 -2.26
C VAL A 4 -18.25 7.04 -2.57
N LEU A 5 -18.49 6.15 -1.59
CA LEU A 5 -19.30 4.94 -1.73
C LEU A 5 -20.58 4.97 -0.88
N ALA A 6 -20.91 6.12 -0.26
CA ALA A 6 -22.07 6.29 0.65
C ALA A 6 -22.08 5.33 1.86
N GLU A 7 -20.94 4.73 2.21
CA GLU A 7 -20.78 3.86 3.38
C GLU A 7 -20.31 4.70 4.57
N HIS A 8 -21.15 4.88 5.58
CA HIS A 8 -20.78 5.58 6.81
C HIS A 8 -19.98 4.63 7.72
N PRO A 9 -18.75 4.99 8.10
CA PRO A 9 -17.98 4.15 9.03
C PRO A 9 -18.66 4.10 10.40
N ASN A 10 -18.79 2.90 10.95
CA ASN A 10 -19.29 2.70 12.31
C ASN A 10 -18.26 3.25 13.32
N GLY A 11 -18.72 3.66 14.52
CA GLY A 11 -17.83 4.18 15.55
C GLY A 11 -16.64 3.27 15.90
N ARG A 12 -16.83 1.95 15.83
CA ARG A 12 -15.75 0.96 15.98
C ARG A 12 -14.68 1.05 14.88
N GLN A 13 -15.09 1.32 13.65
CA GLN A 13 -14.20 1.49 12.52
C GLN A 13 -13.38 2.78 12.64
N ILE A 14 -14.00 3.86 13.14
CA ILE A 14 -13.29 5.12 13.39
C ILE A 14 -12.21 4.91 14.46
N LEU A 15 -12.55 4.24 15.57
CA LEU A 15 -11.59 3.92 16.62
C LEU A 15 -10.46 3.03 16.10
N ALA A 16 -10.75 2.05 15.27
CA ALA A 16 -9.74 1.20 14.63
C ALA A 16 -8.81 2.02 13.73
N ILE A 17 -9.34 2.94 12.92
CA ILE A 17 -8.53 3.83 12.07
C ILE A 17 -7.58 4.68 12.93
N ILE A 18 -8.08 5.26 14.02
CA ILE A 18 -7.26 6.05 14.95
C ILE A 18 -6.16 5.18 15.57
N ALA A 19 -6.49 3.96 16.01
CA ALA A 19 -5.51 3.02 16.56
C ALA A 19 -4.44 2.64 15.54
N GLY A 20 -4.83 2.45 14.27
CA GLY A 20 -3.89 2.21 13.17
C GLY A 20 -2.94 3.39 12.94
N PHE A 21 -3.44 4.63 12.98
CA PHE A 21 -2.59 5.82 12.90
C PHE A 21 -1.59 5.91 14.05
N ILE A 22 -2.02 5.61 15.27
CA ILE A 22 -1.13 5.54 16.44
C ILE A 22 -0.05 4.46 16.19
N GLY A 23 -0.42 3.31 15.66
CA GLY A 23 0.52 2.25 15.29
C GLY A 23 1.57 2.72 14.29
N VAL A 24 1.18 3.49 13.28
CA VAL A 24 2.14 4.08 12.31
C VAL A 24 3.11 5.04 13.00
N ILE A 25 2.66 5.86 13.96
CA ILE A 25 3.54 6.75 14.74
C ILE A 25 4.58 5.94 15.53
N PHE A 26 4.18 4.80 16.12
CA PHE A 26 5.11 3.89 16.81
C PHE A 26 6.14 3.27 15.87
N ILE A 27 5.76 2.98 14.61
CA ILE A 27 6.69 2.42 13.60
C ILE A 27 7.67 3.51 13.14
N VAL A 28 7.17 4.71 12.83
CA VAL A 28 7.98 5.80 12.29
C VAL A 28 8.93 6.40 13.34
N GLN A 29 8.59 6.30 14.63
CA GLN A 29 9.38 6.81 15.77
C GLN A 29 9.91 8.24 15.53
N PRO A 30 9.06 9.25 15.40
CA PRO A 30 9.47 10.61 15.02
C PRO A 30 10.32 11.36 16.08
N GLY A 31 11.08 10.68 16.92
CA GLY A 31 11.91 11.25 17.98
C GLY A 31 13.34 10.74 18.06
N GLY A 32 13.78 9.85 17.15
CA GLY A 32 15.08 9.16 17.25
C GLY A 32 16.23 9.74 16.42
N SER A 33 15.97 10.60 15.47
CA SER A 33 16.94 11.34 14.62
C SER A 33 16.18 12.47 13.95
N GLU A 34 16.87 13.40 13.32
CA GLU A 34 16.22 14.53 12.63
C GLU A 34 15.08 14.05 11.74
N VAL A 35 13.83 14.39 12.13
CA VAL A 35 12.64 14.00 11.35
C VAL A 35 12.69 14.76 10.04
N ASP A 36 12.88 14.04 8.94
CA ASP A 36 12.71 14.62 7.62
C ASP A 36 11.21 14.89 7.35
N TRP A 37 10.78 16.10 7.69
CA TRP A 37 9.40 16.56 7.48
C TRP A 37 8.99 16.54 6.02
N LEU A 38 9.95 16.73 5.09
CA LEU A 38 9.70 16.65 3.66
C LEU A 38 9.39 15.21 3.26
N GLY A 39 10.20 14.25 3.73
CA GLY A 39 9.99 12.82 3.52
C GLY A 39 8.68 12.33 4.13
N ALA A 40 8.37 12.75 5.36
CA ALA A 40 7.10 12.42 6.03
C ALA A 40 5.89 12.98 5.25
N GLY A 41 5.96 14.22 4.80
CA GLY A 41 4.92 14.84 3.96
C GLY A 41 4.74 14.13 2.63
N ALA A 42 5.83 13.77 1.96
CA ALA A 42 5.82 13.00 0.71
C ALA A 42 5.20 11.61 0.91
N ALA A 43 5.52 10.93 2.01
CA ALA A 43 4.94 9.63 2.36
C ALA A 43 3.43 9.71 2.58
N LEU A 44 2.96 10.69 3.34
CA LEU A 44 1.52 10.92 3.56
C LEU A 44 0.79 11.23 2.25
N PHE A 45 1.37 12.07 1.40
CA PHE A 45 0.82 12.35 0.08
C PHE A 45 0.75 11.07 -0.77
N GLY A 46 1.80 10.24 -0.78
CA GLY A 46 1.82 8.95 -1.45
C GLY A 46 0.71 8.01 -0.96
N CYS A 47 0.49 7.92 0.35
CA CYS A 47 -0.60 7.14 0.94
C CYS A 47 -1.98 7.61 0.48
N LEU A 48 -2.21 8.94 0.40
CA LEU A 48 -3.47 9.48 -0.09
C LEU A 48 -3.69 9.16 -1.57
N MET A 49 -2.65 9.28 -2.39
CA MET A 49 -2.70 8.93 -3.81
C MET A 49 -2.95 7.44 -4.01
N PHE A 50 -2.31 6.58 -3.23
CA PHE A 50 -2.54 5.13 -3.27
C PHE A 50 -3.98 4.77 -2.88
N ALA A 51 -4.52 5.38 -1.83
CA ALA A 51 -5.91 5.18 -1.43
C ALA A 51 -6.90 5.63 -2.53
N ALA A 52 -6.64 6.78 -3.17
CA ALA A 52 -7.43 7.26 -4.30
C ALA A 52 -7.37 6.28 -5.48
N LEU A 53 -6.17 5.78 -5.80
CA LEU A 53 -5.95 4.79 -6.85
C LEU A 53 -6.72 3.49 -6.57
N ALA A 54 -6.68 2.97 -5.33
CA ALA A 54 -7.40 1.76 -4.95
C ALA A 54 -8.93 1.91 -5.15
N ILE A 55 -9.50 3.06 -4.76
CA ILE A 55 -10.92 3.36 -4.99
C ILE A 55 -11.24 3.43 -6.49
N GLN A 56 -10.38 4.08 -7.26
CA GLN A 56 -10.53 4.19 -8.71
C GLN A 56 -10.46 2.81 -9.37
N THR A 57 -9.46 2.01 -9.03
CA THR A 57 -9.29 0.63 -9.50
C THR A 57 -10.53 -0.20 -9.22
N ARG A 58 -11.10 -0.13 -8.01
CA ARG A 58 -12.33 -0.83 -7.66
C ARG A 58 -13.52 -0.39 -8.53
N ARG A 59 -13.66 0.90 -8.80
CA ARG A 59 -14.73 1.42 -9.65
C ARG A 59 -14.60 0.92 -11.10
N MET A 60 -13.39 0.97 -11.64
CA MET A 60 -13.12 0.55 -13.01
C MET A 60 -13.19 -0.97 -13.17
N SER A 61 -12.84 -1.76 -12.14
CA SER A 61 -12.83 -3.22 -12.20
C SER A 61 -14.20 -3.86 -12.45
N VAL A 62 -15.28 -3.10 -12.32
CA VAL A 62 -16.65 -3.56 -12.63
C VAL A 62 -16.95 -3.48 -14.14
N SER A 63 -16.37 -2.50 -14.84
CA SER A 63 -16.65 -2.22 -16.26
C SER A 63 -15.51 -2.63 -17.20
N GLU A 64 -14.28 -2.62 -16.71
CA GLU A 64 -13.10 -2.84 -17.52
C GLU A 64 -12.41 -4.18 -17.21
N SER A 65 -11.68 -4.71 -18.19
CA SER A 65 -10.87 -5.90 -17.98
C SER A 65 -9.60 -5.56 -17.19
N THR A 66 -9.14 -6.51 -16.38
CA THR A 66 -7.91 -6.35 -15.59
C THR A 66 -6.71 -6.06 -16.47
N GLU A 67 -6.63 -6.72 -17.62
CA GLU A 67 -5.56 -6.58 -18.61
C GLU A 67 -5.51 -5.15 -19.16
N LEU A 68 -6.66 -4.57 -19.51
CA LEU A 68 -6.74 -3.20 -20.02
C LEU A 68 -6.31 -2.19 -18.98
N MET A 69 -6.74 -2.37 -17.73
CA MET A 69 -6.36 -1.51 -16.61
C MET A 69 -4.84 -1.53 -16.36
N LEU A 70 -4.25 -2.74 -16.37
CA LEU A 70 -2.80 -2.92 -16.20
C LEU A 70 -2.02 -2.31 -17.36
N LEU A 71 -2.47 -2.55 -18.59
CA LEU A 71 -1.81 -2.04 -19.78
C LEU A 71 -1.82 -0.52 -19.82
N THR A 72 -2.96 0.09 -19.53
CA THR A 72 -3.12 1.57 -19.48
C THR A 72 -2.28 2.18 -18.37
N GLY A 73 -2.35 1.61 -17.15
CA GLY A 73 -1.56 2.08 -16.02
C GLY A 73 -0.06 1.96 -16.25
N SER A 74 0.40 0.82 -16.75
CA SER A 74 1.81 0.59 -17.07
C SER A 74 2.30 1.49 -18.21
N ALA A 75 1.47 1.74 -19.23
CA ALA A 75 1.80 2.65 -20.32
C ALA A 75 1.97 4.09 -19.86
N LEU A 76 1.12 4.56 -18.94
CA LEU A 76 1.26 5.89 -18.33
C LEU A 76 2.54 6.02 -17.51
N ILE A 77 2.85 5.02 -16.68
CA ILE A 77 4.08 4.99 -15.89
C ILE A 77 5.30 4.97 -16.81
N LEU A 78 5.28 4.15 -17.86
CA LEU A 78 6.34 4.09 -18.86
C LEU A 78 6.56 5.44 -19.55
N LEU A 79 5.48 6.12 -19.95
CA LEU A 79 5.55 7.43 -20.60
C LEU A 79 6.20 8.47 -19.68
N VAL A 80 5.75 8.57 -18.42
CA VAL A 80 6.29 9.52 -17.44
C VAL A 80 7.76 9.19 -17.15
N SER A 81 8.09 7.93 -16.97
CA SER A 81 9.47 7.48 -16.73
C SER A 81 10.38 7.74 -17.93
N ALA A 82 9.90 7.53 -19.15
CA ALA A 82 10.64 7.80 -20.37
C ALA A 82 10.94 9.29 -20.56
N LEU A 83 10.03 10.18 -20.15
CA LEU A 83 10.26 11.63 -20.16
C LEU A 83 11.31 12.07 -19.12
N ALA A 84 11.37 11.41 -17.99
CA ALA A 84 12.35 11.70 -16.93
C ALA A 84 13.72 11.05 -17.19
N ALA A 85 13.75 9.93 -17.91
CA ALA A 85 14.95 9.14 -18.15
C ALA A 85 16.14 9.96 -18.71
N PRO A 86 16.01 10.84 -19.71
CA PRO A 86 17.14 11.58 -20.25
C PRO A 86 17.87 12.44 -19.23
N PHE A 87 17.19 12.85 -18.15
CA PHE A 87 17.75 13.74 -17.13
C PHE A 87 18.31 12.98 -15.92
N LEU A 88 17.83 11.75 -15.69
CA LEU A 88 18.14 10.98 -14.48
C LEU A 88 18.79 9.63 -14.75
N TRP A 89 19.08 9.32 -16.03
CA TRP A 89 19.57 8.01 -16.42
C TRP A 89 21.00 7.78 -15.94
N ILE A 90 21.17 6.76 -15.13
CA ILE A 90 22.47 6.19 -14.78
C ILE A 90 22.53 4.83 -15.45
N GLN A 91 23.60 4.57 -16.22
CA GLN A 91 23.75 3.32 -16.95
C GLN A 91 23.88 2.14 -15.98
N PRO A 92 22.89 1.22 -15.92
CA PRO A 92 23.00 0.07 -15.05
C PRO A 92 23.97 -0.98 -15.61
N SER A 93 24.63 -1.72 -14.73
CA SER A 93 25.38 -2.91 -15.09
C SER A 93 24.45 -4.03 -15.60
N ALA A 94 24.99 -5.04 -16.27
CA ALA A 94 24.19 -6.16 -16.78
C ALA A 94 23.43 -6.90 -15.67
N ASN A 95 24.02 -7.05 -14.48
CA ASN A 95 23.39 -7.69 -13.34
C ASN A 95 22.23 -6.84 -12.78
N GLU A 96 22.45 -5.53 -12.64
CA GLU A 96 21.40 -4.61 -12.19
C GLU A 96 20.24 -4.57 -13.17
N PHE A 97 20.52 -4.59 -14.48
CA PHE A 97 19.49 -4.65 -15.50
C PHE A 97 18.67 -5.96 -15.43
N ALA A 98 19.33 -7.10 -15.20
CA ALA A 98 18.65 -8.38 -15.00
C ALA A 98 17.74 -8.36 -13.75
N LEU A 99 18.23 -7.77 -12.65
CA LEU A 99 17.43 -7.60 -11.43
C LEU A 99 16.23 -6.66 -11.66
N MET A 100 16.41 -5.57 -12.40
CA MET A 100 15.31 -4.65 -12.76
C MET A 100 14.23 -5.38 -13.58
N LEU A 101 14.61 -6.21 -14.55
CA LEU A 101 13.67 -7.03 -15.32
C LEU A 101 12.92 -8.02 -14.42
N LEU A 102 13.63 -8.69 -13.53
CA LEU A 102 13.02 -9.65 -12.60
C LEU A 102 12.02 -8.95 -11.66
N LEU A 103 12.40 -7.80 -11.09
CA LEU A 103 11.51 -6.99 -10.24
C LEU A 103 10.28 -6.51 -11.02
N GLY A 104 10.47 -6.09 -12.29
CA GLY A 104 9.35 -5.69 -13.15
C GLY A 104 8.35 -6.84 -13.39
N LEU A 105 8.84 -8.04 -13.65
CA LEU A 105 7.99 -9.22 -13.87
C LEU A 105 7.24 -9.62 -12.58
N ILE A 106 7.93 -9.67 -11.45
CA ILE A 106 7.31 -9.96 -10.15
C ILE A 106 6.28 -8.88 -9.79
N GLY A 107 6.64 -7.60 -9.99
CA GLY A 107 5.75 -6.47 -9.74
C GLY A 107 4.49 -6.49 -10.60
N LEU A 108 4.63 -6.83 -11.89
CA LEU A 108 3.48 -6.99 -12.80
C LEU A 108 2.56 -8.12 -12.33
N GLY A 109 3.12 -9.26 -11.91
CA GLY A 109 2.35 -10.35 -11.33
C GLY A 109 1.60 -9.94 -10.07
N GLY A 110 2.28 -9.26 -9.14
CA GLY A 110 1.66 -8.74 -7.91
C GLY A 110 0.53 -7.76 -8.23
N GLN A 111 0.76 -6.83 -9.15
CA GLN A 111 -0.26 -5.86 -9.56
C GLN A 111 -1.46 -6.53 -10.24
N TYR A 112 -1.25 -7.59 -11.01
CA TYR A 112 -2.32 -8.37 -11.61
C TYR A 112 -3.20 -9.01 -10.54
N PHE A 113 -2.61 -9.67 -9.54
CA PHE A 113 -3.36 -10.28 -8.45
C PHE A 113 -4.08 -9.24 -7.58
N LEU A 114 -3.44 -8.11 -7.30
CA LEU A 114 -4.03 -7.01 -6.53
C LEU A 114 -5.25 -6.43 -7.25
N THR A 115 -5.12 -6.14 -8.55
CA THR A 115 -6.22 -5.60 -9.36
C THR A 115 -7.39 -6.58 -9.44
N ASN A 116 -7.13 -7.88 -9.61
CA ASN A 116 -8.15 -8.90 -9.54
C ASN A 116 -8.75 -9.00 -8.13
N GLY A 117 -7.96 -8.84 -7.07
CA GLY A 117 -8.46 -8.78 -5.71
C GLY A 117 -9.54 -7.71 -5.56
N PHE A 118 -9.31 -6.52 -6.07
CA PHE A 118 -10.31 -5.44 -6.07
C PHE A 118 -11.55 -5.73 -6.93
N LYS A 119 -11.46 -6.63 -7.91
CA LYS A 119 -12.61 -7.07 -8.70
C LYS A 119 -13.56 -7.96 -7.89
N TYR A 120 -13.00 -8.85 -7.07
CA TYR A 120 -13.78 -9.87 -6.35
C TYR A 120 -14.08 -9.50 -4.91
N ALA A 121 -13.35 -8.55 -4.32
CA ALA A 121 -13.53 -8.16 -2.92
C ALA A 121 -13.59 -6.63 -2.75
N PRO A 122 -14.29 -6.13 -1.71
CA PRO A 122 -14.31 -4.72 -1.37
C PRO A 122 -12.91 -4.20 -1.02
N VAL A 123 -12.69 -2.89 -1.23
CA VAL A 123 -11.38 -2.23 -0.99
C VAL A 123 -10.86 -2.46 0.43
N TYR A 124 -11.75 -2.46 1.43
CA TYR A 124 -11.35 -2.64 2.83
C TYR A 124 -10.84 -4.06 3.14
N ILE A 125 -11.34 -5.09 2.44
CA ILE A 125 -10.84 -6.47 2.59
C ILE A 125 -9.48 -6.60 1.94
N VAL A 126 -9.33 -6.12 0.70
CA VAL A 126 -8.05 -6.18 -0.01
C VAL A 126 -6.99 -5.37 0.73
N GLY A 127 -7.32 -4.15 1.16
CA GLY A 127 -6.41 -3.30 1.93
C GLY A 127 -6.01 -3.92 3.28
N ALA A 128 -6.88 -4.68 3.93
CA ALA A 128 -6.50 -5.36 5.16
C ALA A 128 -5.56 -6.55 4.91
N LEU A 129 -5.70 -7.25 3.77
CA LEU A 129 -4.75 -8.31 3.38
C LEU A 129 -3.37 -7.74 3.04
N GLU A 130 -3.28 -6.48 2.59
CA GLU A 130 -2.01 -5.80 2.37
C GLU A 130 -1.19 -5.64 3.65
N TYR A 131 -1.79 -5.65 4.83
CA TYR A 131 -1.04 -5.65 6.09
C TYR A 131 -0.13 -6.88 6.26
N SER A 132 -0.39 -7.97 5.51
CA SER A 132 0.54 -9.11 5.49
C SER A 132 1.93 -8.72 4.98
N THR A 133 2.04 -7.66 4.18
CA THR A 133 3.33 -7.14 3.69
C THR A 133 4.24 -6.69 4.82
N LEU A 134 3.69 -6.24 5.97
CA LEU A 134 4.47 -5.90 7.16
C LEU A 134 5.20 -7.12 7.73
N GLY A 135 4.53 -8.28 7.75
CA GLY A 135 5.14 -9.53 8.18
C GLY A 135 6.28 -9.96 7.24
N TRP A 136 6.05 -9.87 5.93
CA TRP A 136 7.08 -10.16 4.94
C TRP A 136 8.24 -9.16 5.00
N ALA A 137 7.96 -7.87 5.19
CA ALA A 137 9.00 -6.85 5.34
C ALA A 137 9.89 -7.14 6.57
N ALA A 138 9.30 -7.48 7.71
CA ALA A 138 10.05 -7.87 8.91
C ALA A 138 10.88 -9.14 8.69
N PHE A 139 10.30 -10.15 8.02
CA PHE A 139 10.99 -11.39 7.70
C PHE A 139 12.21 -11.15 6.79
N TYR A 140 12.04 -10.42 5.70
CA TYR A 140 13.16 -10.11 4.80
C TYR A 140 14.17 -9.14 5.44
N GLY A 141 13.73 -8.19 6.26
CA GLY A 141 14.60 -7.32 7.05
C GLY A 141 15.55 -8.14 7.93
N TRP A 142 15.00 -9.15 8.61
CA TRP A 142 15.81 -10.05 9.42
C TRP A 142 16.72 -10.98 8.59
N VAL A 143 16.19 -11.63 7.55
CA VAL A 143 16.94 -12.64 6.78
C VAL A 143 18.03 -12.03 5.91
N ILE A 144 17.77 -10.88 5.30
CA ILE A 144 18.68 -10.27 4.32
C ILE A 144 19.59 -9.24 4.98
N PHE A 145 19.03 -8.38 5.85
CA PHE A 145 19.75 -7.27 6.44
C PHE A 145 20.20 -7.53 7.88
N HIS A 146 19.79 -8.67 8.48
CA HIS A 146 20.02 -9.01 9.89
C HIS A 146 19.51 -7.93 10.87
N ASP A 147 18.53 -7.13 10.43
CA ASP A 147 17.87 -6.10 11.21
C ASP A 147 16.62 -6.70 11.88
N LEU A 148 16.64 -6.78 13.21
CA LEU A 148 15.45 -7.16 13.97
C LEU A 148 14.64 -5.91 14.29
N PRO A 149 13.32 -5.93 14.03
CA PRO A 149 12.46 -4.82 14.39
C PRO A 149 12.50 -4.58 15.90
N THR A 150 12.61 -3.33 16.30
CA THR A 150 12.58 -2.94 17.72
C THR A 150 11.22 -3.26 18.34
N ALA A 151 11.16 -3.38 19.66
CA ALA A 151 9.90 -3.65 20.37
C ALA A 151 8.81 -2.60 20.06
N THR A 152 9.19 -1.36 19.83
CA THR A 152 8.28 -0.28 19.43
C THR A 152 7.73 -0.48 18.04
N VAL A 153 8.54 -0.93 17.07
CA VAL A 153 8.11 -1.26 15.71
C VAL A 153 7.15 -2.45 15.74
N ILE A 154 7.45 -3.49 16.53
CA ILE A 154 6.56 -4.65 16.69
C ILE A 154 5.22 -4.23 17.30
N ALA A 155 5.23 -3.41 18.37
CA ALA A 155 4.00 -2.92 18.98
C ALA A 155 3.16 -2.08 17.99
N GLY A 156 3.81 -1.20 17.21
CA GLY A 156 3.16 -0.43 16.15
C GLY A 156 2.56 -1.32 15.07
N ALA A 157 3.30 -2.33 14.60
CA ALA A 157 2.81 -3.28 13.61
C ALA A 157 1.59 -4.08 14.11
N LEU A 158 1.61 -4.53 15.36
CA LEU A 158 0.46 -5.21 15.99
C LEU A 158 -0.77 -4.31 16.08
N LEU A 159 -0.59 -3.01 16.39
CA LEU A 159 -1.68 -2.04 16.40
C LEU A 159 -2.25 -1.83 14.99
N VAL A 160 -1.40 -1.71 13.97
CA VAL A 160 -1.83 -1.55 12.57
C VAL A 160 -2.60 -2.78 12.09
N VAL A 161 -2.04 -3.98 12.28
CA VAL A 161 -2.69 -5.24 11.90
C VAL A 161 -4.00 -5.44 12.68
N GLY A 162 -3.97 -5.23 13.99
CA GLY A 162 -5.15 -5.34 14.86
C GLY A 162 -6.27 -4.39 14.44
N SER A 163 -5.93 -3.14 14.12
CA SER A 163 -6.90 -2.16 13.62
C SER A 163 -7.52 -2.59 12.28
N GLY A 164 -6.72 -3.12 11.37
CA GLY A 164 -7.20 -3.65 10.10
C GLY A 164 -8.15 -4.83 10.28
N LEU A 165 -7.84 -5.76 11.19
CA LEU A 165 -8.72 -6.89 11.51
C LEU A 165 -10.04 -6.43 12.14
N VAL A 166 -10.02 -5.42 13.01
CA VAL A 166 -11.25 -4.83 13.57
C VAL A 166 -12.12 -4.22 12.47
N VAL A 167 -11.54 -3.55 11.50
CA VAL A 167 -12.28 -3.01 10.35
C VAL A 167 -12.89 -4.14 9.53
N LEU A 168 -12.16 -5.25 9.32
CA LEU A 168 -12.66 -6.42 8.59
C LEU A 168 -13.86 -7.10 9.26
N VAL A 169 -13.79 -7.29 10.59
CA VAL A 169 -14.83 -8.00 11.35
C VAL A 169 -16.04 -7.08 11.64
N SER A 170 -15.85 -5.77 11.61
CA SER A 170 -16.93 -4.81 11.77
C SER A 170 -17.77 -4.78 10.49
N GLU A 171 -18.92 -5.47 10.49
CA GLU A 171 -19.88 -5.42 9.38
C GLU A 171 -20.17 -3.96 9.00
N PRO A 172 -20.27 -3.64 7.69
CA PRO A 172 -20.81 -2.35 7.27
C PRO A 172 -22.23 -2.24 7.85
N GLY A 173 -22.48 -1.16 8.57
CA GLY A 173 -23.77 -0.96 9.23
C GLY A 173 -24.91 -1.20 8.23
N LYS A 174 -25.76 -2.21 8.51
CA LYS A 174 -26.99 -2.44 7.76
C LYS A 174 -27.78 -1.13 7.78
N GLN A 175 -27.93 -0.53 6.62
CA GLN A 175 -28.94 0.51 6.46
C GLN A 175 -30.30 -0.15 6.55
N ASN A 176 -31.03 0.08 7.64
CA ASN A 176 -32.48 -0.07 7.70
C ASN A 176 -33.11 1.14 7.02
#